data_d5fa3d74bf37a240763800a10ba4edba
#
_entry.id   d5fa3d74bf37a240763800a10ba4edba
#
_cell.length_a   1.000
_cell.length_b   1.000
_cell.length_c   1.000
_cell.angle_alpha   90.00
_cell.angle_beta   90.00
_cell.angle_gamma   90.00
#
_symmetry.space_group_name_H-M   'P 1'
#
loop_
_entity.id
_entity.type
_entity.pdbx_description
1 polymer ?
#
loop_
_entity_poly.entity_id
_entity_poly.type
_entity_poly.pdbx_seq_one_letter_code
_entity_poly.pdbx_strand_id
1 'polypeptide(L)'
;MLGYYECALELIQQSEAAGIDDARLFSAVGSFGTYLGLYCGLNNEGAALRYTGIAIMPFDEKDMEHLYEYFNRVKTNMKLDIDAGRNPFDIEMGYTRGGYNNPCEEVREAIYLMARSEGIILDPCYTGKCFAGIVDMIRQGRIKQGEKVIMIHTGGMPGIYTKHHRLEFERELSDGVIIR
;
A
#
# COMPACT_ATOMS: atom_id res chain seq x y z
N MET A 1 2.39 -12.16 -7.74
CA MET A 1 1.49 -11.44 -8.67
C MET A 1 0.14 -12.15 -8.80
N LEU A 2 0.05 -13.43 -9.20
CA LEU A 2 -1.25 -14.13 -9.39
C LEU A 2 -2.17 -14.07 -8.16
N GLY A 3 -1.67 -14.32 -6.96
CA GLY A 3 -2.49 -14.22 -5.74
C GLY A 3 -3.08 -12.82 -5.50
N TYR A 4 -2.42 -11.75 -5.99
CA TYR A 4 -2.99 -10.40 -5.91
C TYR A 4 -3.93 -10.07 -7.08
N TYR A 5 -3.85 -10.80 -8.18
CA TYR A 5 -4.88 -10.76 -9.21
C TYR A 5 -6.18 -11.36 -8.66
N GLU A 6 -6.11 -12.55 -8.03
CA GLU A 6 -7.25 -13.16 -7.33
C GLU A 6 -7.80 -12.26 -6.21
N CYS A 7 -6.90 -11.63 -5.43
CA CYS A 7 -7.29 -10.66 -4.41
C CYS A 7 -8.10 -9.48 -5.01
N ALA A 8 -7.76 -9.02 -6.21
CA ALA A 8 -8.54 -7.98 -6.89
C ALA A 8 -9.95 -8.47 -7.25
N LEU A 9 -10.10 -9.72 -7.71
CA LEU A 9 -11.42 -10.30 -8.01
C LEU A 9 -12.27 -10.45 -6.74
N GLU A 10 -11.68 -10.95 -5.65
CA GLU A 10 -12.36 -11.02 -4.35
C GLU A 10 -12.78 -9.63 -3.85
N LEU A 11 -11.90 -8.63 -3.99
CA LEU A 11 -12.16 -7.27 -3.57
C LEU A 11 -13.33 -6.64 -4.34
N ILE A 12 -13.42 -6.87 -5.65
CA ILE A 12 -14.55 -6.41 -6.48
C ILE A 12 -15.85 -7.01 -5.94
N GLN A 13 -15.90 -8.32 -5.76
CA GLN A 13 -17.08 -9.02 -5.24
C GLN A 13 -17.48 -8.52 -3.84
N GLN A 14 -16.52 -8.34 -2.94
CA GLN A 14 -16.76 -7.84 -1.59
C GLN A 14 -17.23 -6.40 -1.59
N SER A 15 -16.68 -5.55 -2.45
CA SER A 15 -17.08 -4.15 -2.58
C SER A 15 -18.51 -4.03 -3.11
N GLU A 16 -18.87 -4.80 -4.12
CA GLU A 16 -20.24 -4.88 -4.65
C GLU A 16 -21.23 -5.34 -3.56
N ALA A 17 -20.89 -6.42 -2.85
CA ALA A 17 -21.72 -6.95 -1.76
C ALA A 17 -21.90 -5.94 -0.61
N ALA A 18 -20.92 -5.09 -0.37
CA ALA A 18 -20.95 -4.04 0.65
C ALA A 18 -21.56 -2.72 0.16
N GLY A 19 -22.00 -2.62 -1.11
CA GLY A 19 -22.50 -1.37 -1.70
C GLY A 19 -21.43 -0.29 -1.81
N ILE A 20 -20.19 -0.68 -2.08
CA ILE A 20 -19.04 0.21 -2.29
C ILE A 20 -18.81 0.33 -3.79
N ASP A 21 -19.49 1.27 -4.43
CA ASP A 21 -19.43 1.45 -5.88
C ASP A 21 -18.22 2.31 -6.32
N ASP A 22 -17.68 3.16 -5.44
CA ASP A 22 -16.51 4.00 -5.66
C ASP A 22 -15.68 4.08 -4.38
N ALA A 23 -14.41 3.70 -4.47
CA ALA A 23 -13.46 3.85 -3.37
C ALA A 23 -12.04 4.07 -3.92
N ARG A 24 -11.20 4.70 -3.10
CA ARG A 24 -9.76 4.73 -3.37
C ARG A 24 -9.10 3.54 -2.69
N LEU A 25 -8.48 2.71 -3.50
CA LEU A 25 -7.72 1.54 -3.06
C LEU A 25 -6.25 1.90 -2.94
N PHE A 26 -5.60 1.46 -1.86
CA PHE A 26 -4.18 1.68 -1.62
C PHE A 26 -3.47 0.39 -1.24
N SER A 27 -2.23 0.25 -1.71
CA SER A 27 -1.28 -0.74 -1.21
C SER A 27 0.15 -0.22 -1.21
N ALA A 28 1.01 -0.84 -0.42
CA ALA A 28 2.45 -0.59 -0.47
C ALA A 28 3.06 -1.15 -1.77
N VAL A 29 4.00 -0.41 -2.36
CA VAL A 29 4.70 -0.80 -3.59
C VAL A 29 6.19 -0.92 -3.35
N GLY A 30 6.74 -2.13 -3.56
CA GLY A 30 8.16 -2.43 -3.55
C GLY A 30 8.57 -3.12 -4.85
N SER A 31 8.48 -4.44 -4.94
CA SER A 31 8.90 -5.24 -6.11
C SER A 31 7.86 -5.33 -7.24
N PHE A 32 6.86 -4.48 -7.26
CA PHE A 32 5.75 -4.40 -8.20
C PHE A 32 4.78 -5.61 -8.26
N GLY A 33 5.10 -6.74 -7.65
CA GLY A 33 4.27 -7.94 -7.75
C GLY A 33 2.86 -7.78 -7.19
N THR A 34 2.72 -7.18 -6.01
CA THR A 34 1.43 -6.82 -5.40
C THR A 34 0.70 -5.81 -6.26
N TYR A 35 1.40 -4.72 -6.62
CA TYR A 35 0.85 -3.63 -7.40
C TYR A 35 0.29 -4.12 -8.74
N LEU A 36 1.08 -4.84 -9.52
CA LEU A 36 0.65 -5.35 -10.83
C LEU A 36 -0.48 -6.39 -10.72
N GLY A 37 -0.48 -7.20 -9.66
CA GLY A 37 -1.58 -8.15 -9.45
C GLY A 37 -2.91 -7.43 -9.28
N LEU A 38 -2.98 -6.48 -8.35
CA LEU A 38 -4.17 -5.66 -8.11
C LEU A 38 -4.53 -4.82 -9.34
N TYR A 39 -3.55 -4.11 -9.92
CA TYR A 39 -3.76 -3.29 -11.11
C TYR A 39 -4.35 -4.09 -12.27
N CYS A 40 -3.77 -5.25 -12.58
CA CYS A 40 -4.25 -6.09 -13.67
C CYS A 40 -5.65 -6.65 -13.41
N GLY A 41 -5.93 -7.13 -12.19
CA GLY A 41 -7.24 -7.65 -11.86
C GLY A 41 -8.33 -6.57 -11.95
N LEU A 42 -8.10 -5.41 -11.33
CA LEU A 42 -9.06 -4.31 -11.35
C LEU A 42 -9.34 -3.78 -12.77
N ASN A 43 -8.29 -3.56 -13.57
CA ASN A 43 -8.47 -3.00 -14.92
C ASN A 43 -9.03 -4.02 -15.92
N ASN A 44 -8.69 -5.30 -15.80
CA ASN A 44 -9.22 -6.34 -16.67
C ASN A 44 -10.74 -6.54 -16.47
N GLU A 45 -11.19 -6.39 -15.23
CA GLU A 45 -12.62 -6.50 -14.87
C GLU A 45 -13.38 -5.17 -14.98
N GLY A 46 -12.69 -4.08 -15.31
CA GLY A 46 -13.32 -2.76 -15.42
C GLY A 46 -13.87 -2.23 -14.09
N ALA A 47 -13.22 -2.56 -12.98
CA ALA A 47 -13.66 -2.14 -11.65
C ALA A 47 -13.61 -0.62 -11.47
N ALA A 48 -14.59 -0.07 -10.77
CA ALA A 48 -14.68 1.37 -10.47
C ALA A 48 -13.71 1.82 -9.35
N LEU A 49 -12.97 0.89 -8.72
CA LEU A 49 -12.02 1.19 -7.65
C LEU A 49 -10.79 1.90 -8.21
N ARG A 50 -10.51 3.10 -7.71
CA ARG A 50 -9.34 3.91 -8.11
C ARG A 50 -8.12 3.47 -7.31
N TYR A 51 -7.17 2.82 -7.96
CA TYR A 51 -6.02 2.21 -7.30
C TYR A 51 -4.77 3.07 -7.38
N THR A 52 -4.23 3.42 -6.21
CA THR A 52 -2.97 4.15 -6.02
C THR A 52 -1.98 3.29 -5.22
N GLY A 53 -0.80 3.08 -5.75
CA GLY A 53 0.31 2.46 -5.03
C GLY A 53 1.08 3.48 -4.20
N ILE A 54 1.50 3.13 -2.98
CA ILE A 54 2.40 3.96 -2.18
C ILE A 54 3.80 3.36 -2.21
N ALA A 55 4.75 4.05 -2.84
CA ALA A 55 6.13 3.61 -2.94
C ALA A 55 6.81 3.56 -1.55
N ILE A 56 7.41 2.43 -1.19
CA ILE A 56 8.13 2.26 0.07
C ILE A 56 9.61 2.63 -0.02
N MET A 57 10.10 2.85 -1.24
CA MET A 57 11.46 3.27 -1.59
C MET A 57 11.40 4.12 -2.86
N PRO A 58 12.42 4.94 -3.12
CA PRO A 58 12.49 5.66 -4.39
C PRO A 58 12.58 4.68 -5.56
N PHE A 59 11.92 5.00 -6.66
CA PHE A 59 12.07 4.32 -7.94
C PHE A 59 12.70 5.28 -8.94
N ASP A 60 13.67 4.80 -9.70
CA ASP A 60 14.31 5.51 -10.79
C ASP A 60 13.68 5.12 -12.16
N GLU A 61 14.25 5.65 -13.24
CA GLU A 61 13.77 5.36 -14.59
C GLU A 61 13.86 3.87 -14.94
N LYS A 62 14.90 3.18 -14.46
CA LYS A 62 15.10 1.73 -14.71
C LYS A 62 14.07 0.90 -13.96
N ASP A 63 13.72 1.30 -12.75
CA ASP A 63 12.65 0.66 -11.98
C ASP A 63 11.31 0.79 -12.72
N MET A 64 11.04 1.97 -13.29
CA MET A 64 9.82 2.19 -14.07
C MET A 64 9.84 1.42 -15.40
N GLU A 65 10.98 1.36 -16.10
CA GLU A 65 11.14 0.49 -17.27
C GLU A 65 10.84 -0.98 -16.91
N HIS A 66 11.41 -1.46 -15.78
CA HIS A 66 11.16 -2.81 -15.29
C HIS A 66 9.68 -3.07 -14.96
N LEU A 67 8.98 -2.07 -14.39
CA LEU A 67 7.53 -2.16 -14.16
C LEU A 67 6.77 -2.38 -15.48
N TYR A 68 7.07 -1.60 -16.53
CA TYR A 68 6.44 -1.74 -17.84
C TYR A 68 6.77 -3.08 -18.51
N GLU A 69 8.02 -3.55 -18.44
CA GLU A 69 8.41 -4.87 -18.93
C GLU A 69 7.67 -5.99 -18.20
N TYR A 70 7.57 -5.89 -16.87
CA TYR A 70 6.84 -6.87 -16.06
C TYR A 70 5.36 -6.87 -16.42
N PHE A 71 4.74 -5.71 -16.54
CA PHE A 71 3.36 -5.57 -16.99
C PHE A 71 3.13 -6.23 -18.36
N ASN A 72 3.97 -5.93 -19.35
CA ASN A 72 3.85 -6.49 -20.69
C ASN A 72 3.96 -8.02 -20.71
N ARG A 73 4.87 -8.59 -19.92
CA ARG A 73 4.96 -10.06 -19.75
C ARG A 73 3.69 -10.64 -19.15
N VAL A 74 3.16 -9.99 -18.09
CA VAL A 74 1.91 -10.42 -17.44
C VAL A 74 0.75 -10.35 -18.42
N LYS A 75 0.57 -9.20 -19.08
CA LYS A 75 -0.47 -8.96 -20.08
C LYS A 75 -0.47 -10.04 -21.17
N THR A 76 0.71 -10.33 -21.72
CA THR A 76 0.87 -11.35 -22.78
C THR A 76 0.54 -12.75 -22.27
N ASN A 77 1.12 -13.15 -21.13
CA ASN A 77 0.99 -14.50 -20.61
C ASN A 77 -0.45 -14.83 -20.14
N MET A 78 -1.12 -13.84 -19.58
CA MET A 78 -2.51 -13.98 -19.10
C MET A 78 -3.55 -13.58 -20.15
N LYS A 79 -3.13 -13.10 -21.33
CA LYS A 79 -3.99 -12.62 -22.41
C LYS A 79 -4.98 -11.53 -21.96
N LEU A 80 -4.49 -10.58 -21.15
CA LEU A 80 -5.31 -9.49 -20.62
C LEU A 80 -5.55 -8.41 -21.67
N ASP A 81 -6.74 -7.83 -21.68
CA ASP A 81 -7.09 -6.69 -22.56
C ASP A 81 -7.02 -5.37 -21.77
N ILE A 82 -5.80 -5.00 -21.36
CA ILE A 82 -5.53 -3.78 -20.59
C ILE A 82 -4.63 -2.86 -21.41
N ASP A 83 -4.97 -1.58 -21.42
CA ASP A 83 -4.17 -0.52 -22.02
C ASP A 83 -3.63 0.43 -20.93
N ALA A 84 -2.35 0.32 -20.61
CA ALA A 84 -1.68 1.20 -19.65
C ALA A 84 -1.57 2.66 -20.14
N GLY A 85 -1.75 2.92 -21.43
CA GLY A 85 -1.82 4.28 -21.97
C GLY A 85 -3.15 4.97 -21.63
N ARG A 86 -4.23 4.20 -21.50
CA ARG A 86 -5.55 4.70 -21.05
C ARG A 86 -5.67 4.69 -19.52
N ASN A 87 -5.08 3.70 -18.88
CA ASN A 87 -5.07 3.54 -17.43
C ASN A 87 -3.62 3.56 -16.93
N PRO A 88 -2.99 4.74 -16.79
CA PRO A 88 -1.59 4.83 -16.37
C PRO A 88 -1.40 4.31 -14.95
N PHE A 89 -0.18 3.83 -14.66
CA PHE A 89 0.19 3.43 -13.31
C PHE A 89 0.17 4.65 -12.38
N ASP A 90 -0.61 4.57 -11.31
CA ASP A 90 -0.68 5.59 -10.27
C ASP A 90 0.12 5.13 -9.04
N ILE A 91 1.35 5.65 -8.92
CA ILE A 91 2.27 5.33 -7.81
C ILE A 91 2.76 6.63 -7.18
N GLU A 92 2.38 6.84 -5.93
CA GLU A 92 2.82 7.97 -5.12
C GLU A 92 4.22 7.73 -4.56
N MET A 93 5.16 8.55 -4.99
CA MET A 93 6.59 8.47 -4.62
C MET A 93 6.94 9.34 -3.40
N GLY A 94 6.06 10.24 -2.97
CA GLY A 94 6.31 11.20 -1.90
C GLY A 94 6.42 10.61 -0.49
N TYR A 95 6.15 9.31 -0.33
CA TYR A 95 6.05 8.66 0.98
C TYR A 95 7.13 7.61 1.25
N THR A 96 8.24 7.65 0.54
CA THR A 96 9.35 6.70 0.68
C THR A 96 10.08 6.79 2.02
N ARG A 97 9.99 7.94 2.71
CA ARG A 97 10.48 8.16 4.08
C ARG A 97 11.92 7.73 4.29
N GLY A 98 12.82 8.19 3.44
CA GLY A 98 14.25 7.89 3.52
C GLY A 98 14.67 6.54 2.95
N GLY A 99 13.76 5.80 2.33
CA GLY A 99 14.07 4.56 1.62
C GLY A 99 13.57 3.28 2.30
N TYR A 100 13.98 2.14 1.72
CA TYR A 100 13.54 0.83 2.17
C TYR A 100 13.91 0.55 3.62
N ASN A 101 12.92 0.11 4.40
CA ASN A 101 13.10 -0.32 5.80
C ASN A 101 13.79 0.73 6.71
N ASN A 102 13.69 2.02 6.36
CA ASN A 102 14.28 3.10 7.15
C ASN A 102 13.35 3.47 8.32
N PRO A 103 13.87 3.55 9.58
CA PRO A 103 13.09 4.02 10.72
C PRO A 103 12.65 5.49 10.52
N CYS A 104 11.35 5.73 10.68
CA CYS A 104 10.77 7.04 10.48
C CYS A 104 9.67 7.27 11.53
N GLU A 105 9.72 8.42 12.18
CA GLU A 105 8.78 8.79 13.24
C GLU A 105 7.34 8.85 12.73
N GLU A 106 7.10 9.49 11.59
CA GLU A 106 5.75 9.62 11.02
C GLU A 106 5.11 8.26 10.68
N VAL A 107 5.95 7.28 10.31
CA VAL A 107 5.48 5.91 10.07
C VAL A 107 5.11 5.24 11.39
N ARG A 108 5.91 5.43 12.46
CA ARG A 108 5.58 4.89 13.79
C ARG A 108 4.31 5.53 14.37
N GLU A 109 4.14 6.85 14.22
CA GLU A 109 2.90 7.54 14.60
C GLU A 109 1.66 6.94 13.90
N ALA A 110 1.77 6.66 12.60
CA ALA A 110 0.71 6.02 11.84
C ALA A 110 0.43 4.59 12.34
N ILE A 111 1.47 3.81 12.66
CA ILE A 111 1.33 2.48 13.29
C ILE A 111 0.60 2.59 14.62
N TYR A 112 0.99 3.54 15.48
CA TYR A 112 0.32 3.77 16.78
C TYR A 112 -1.12 4.23 16.61
N LEU A 113 -1.40 5.08 15.64
CA LEU A 113 -2.75 5.52 15.33
C LEU A 113 -3.64 4.31 15.00
N MET A 114 -3.24 3.49 14.04
CA MET A 114 -4.00 2.31 13.63
C MET A 114 -4.16 1.30 14.79
N ALA A 115 -3.09 1.06 15.54
CA ALA A 115 -3.13 0.13 16.67
C ALA A 115 -4.09 0.59 17.78
N ARG A 116 -4.11 1.89 18.08
CA ARG A 116 -4.95 2.45 19.16
C ARG A 116 -6.41 2.62 18.76
N SER A 117 -6.68 2.93 17.49
CA SER A 117 -8.06 3.14 17.02
C SER A 117 -8.76 1.84 16.61
N GLU A 118 -8.05 0.93 15.95
CA GLU A 118 -8.64 -0.25 15.30
C GLU A 118 -8.10 -1.59 15.84
N GLY A 119 -7.07 -1.58 16.69
CA GLY A 119 -6.42 -2.81 17.17
C GLY A 119 -5.61 -3.54 16.09
N ILE A 120 -5.31 -2.89 14.96
CA ILE A 120 -4.58 -3.47 13.84
C ILE A 120 -3.13 -3.03 13.91
N ILE A 121 -2.20 -3.99 13.87
CA ILE A 121 -0.77 -3.72 13.88
C ILE A 121 -0.23 -3.68 12.45
N LEU A 122 0.33 -2.55 12.06
CA LEU A 122 1.02 -2.36 10.79
C LEU A 122 2.54 -2.56 10.95
N ASP A 123 3.22 -2.92 9.86
CA ASP A 123 4.68 -3.01 9.83
C ASP A 123 5.35 -1.68 9.46
N PRO A 124 6.59 -1.42 9.86
CA PRO A 124 7.24 -0.15 9.60
C PRO A 124 7.80 0.01 8.18
N CYS A 125 7.88 -1.07 7.40
CA CYS A 125 8.46 -1.04 6.06
C CYS A 125 7.44 -0.83 4.95
N TYR A 126 6.31 -1.52 5.01
CA TYR A 126 5.29 -1.58 3.96
C TYR A 126 3.98 -0.91 4.38
N THR A 127 3.21 -1.59 5.21
CA THR A 127 1.83 -1.19 5.53
C THR A 127 1.77 0.09 6.37
N GLY A 128 2.73 0.31 7.25
CA GLY A 128 2.85 1.56 8.01
C GLY A 128 3.16 2.76 7.11
N LYS A 129 4.04 2.62 6.10
CA LYS A 129 4.30 3.68 5.12
C LYS A 129 3.07 3.97 4.25
N CYS A 130 2.38 2.91 3.81
CA CYS A 130 1.15 3.05 3.06
C CYS A 130 0.10 3.83 3.86
N PHE A 131 -0.12 3.46 5.11
CA PHE A 131 -1.09 4.14 5.96
C PHE A 131 -0.66 5.58 6.31
N ALA A 132 0.61 5.82 6.59
CA ALA A 132 1.14 7.18 6.79
C ALA A 132 0.88 8.08 5.57
N GLY A 133 1.05 7.54 4.35
CA GLY A 133 0.72 8.24 3.12
C GLY A 133 -0.77 8.57 3.01
N ILE A 134 -1.65 7.62 3.32
CA ILE A 134 -3.11 7.84 3.33
C ILE A 134 -3.49 8.94 4.33
N VAL A 135 -2.98 8.86 5.57
CA VAL A 135 -3.25 9.87 6.61
C VAL A 135 -2.79 11.26 6.17
N ASP A 136 -1.62 11.36 5.55
CA ASP A 136 -1.10 12.63 5.05
C ASP A 136 -1.95 13.17 3.88
N MET A 137 -2.37 12.31 2.94
CA MET A 137 -3.29 12.69 1.86
C MET A 137 -4.64 13.22 2.39
N ILE A 138 -5.16 12.63 3.48
CA ILE A 138 -6.37 13.13 4.14
C ILE A 138 -6.11 14.52 4.74
N ARG A 139 -5.00 14.68 5.47
CA ARG A 139 -4.62 15.98 6.07
C ARG A 139 -4.41 17.09 5.04
N GLN A 140 -3.91 16.73 3.87
CA GLN A 140 -3.74 17.65 2.74
C GLN A 140 -5.03 17.90 1.94
N GLY A 141 -6.14 17.24 2.25
CA GLY A 141 -7.39 17.33 1.49
C GLY A 141 -7.35 16.67 0.11
N ARG A 142 -6.35 15.83 -0.18
CA ARG A 142 -6.25 15.00 -1.41
C ARG A 142 -7.20 13.81 -1.37
N ILE A 143 -7.58 13.38 -0.18
CA ILE A 143 -8.70 12.47 0.10
C ILE A 143 -9.73 13.30 0.86
N LYS A 144 -10.93 13.43 0.30
CA LYS A 144 -11.96 14.32 0.86
C LYS A 144 -12.80 13.61 1.91
N GLN A 145 -13.43 14.38 2.77
CA GLN A 145 -14.40 13.84 3.72
C GLN A 145 -15.52 13.10 2.98
N GLY A 146 -15.82 11.88 3.43
CA GLY A 146 -16.85 11.01 2.82
C GLY A 146 -16.34 10.12 1.70
N GLU A 147 -15.11 10.32 1.19
CA GLU A 147 -14.51 9.34 0.27
C GLU A 147 -14.25 8.02 0.99
N LYS A 148 -14.64 6.92 0.36
CA LYS A 148 -14.34 5.57 0.85
C LYS A 148 -12.89 5.22 0.52
N VAL A 149 -12.18 4.70 1.52
CA VAL A 149 -10.77 4.28 1.40
C VAL A 149 -10.65 2.81 1.77
N ILE A 150 -9.98 2.06 0.91
CA ILE A 150 -9.62 0.67 1.15
C ILE A 150 -8.09 0.59 1.16
N MET A 151 -7.51 -0.02 2.19
CA MET A 151 -6.07 -0.30 2.24
C MET A 151 -5.85 -1.81 2.33
N ILE A 152 -5.01 -2.34 1.44
CA ILE A 152 -4.62 -3.75 1.49
C ILE A 152 -3.50 -3.93 2.51
N HIS A 153 -3.78 -4.70 3.56
CA HIS A 153 -2.79 -5.09 4.56
C HIS A 153 -2.00 -6.31 4.06
N THR A 154 -0.83 -6.06 3.50
CA THR A 154 0.00 -7.08 2.84
C THR A 154 0.92 -7.86 3.78
N GLY A 155 0.75 -7.71 5.10
CA GLY A 155 1.61 -8.36 6.09
C GLY A 155 2.81 -7.49 6.48
N GLY A 156 4.01 -8.09 6.62
CA GLY A 156 5.25 -7.37 6.96
C GLY A 156 5.61 -7.35 8.45
N MET A 157 4.79 -7.95 9.32
CA MET A 157 4.98 -7.97 10.79
C MET A 157 6.40 -8.29 11.27
N PRO A 158 7.18 -9.21 10.65
CA PRO A 158 8.57 -9.46 11.05
C PRO A 158 9.46 -8.21 11.01
N GLY A 159 9.11 -7.19 10.22
CA GLY A 159 9.82 -5.91 10.16
C GLY A 159 9.92 -5.19 11.49
N ILE A 160 8.92 -5.33 12.38
CA ILE A 160 8.88 -4.72 13.71
C ILE A 160 10.06 -5.23 14.58
N TYR A 161 10.45 -6.48 14.40
CA TYR A 161 11.48 -7.14 15.20
C TYR A 161 12.89 -6.94 14.67
N THR A 162 13.08 -6.24 13.55
CA THR A 162 14.42 -5.87 13.09
C THR A 162 15.06 -4.90 14.09
N LYS A 163 16.38 -5.04 14.29
CA LYS A 163 17.10 -4.36 15.40
C LYS A 163 16.83 -2.84 15.43
N HIS A 164 16.90 -2.18 14.29
CA HIS A 164 16.74 -0.72 14.21
C HIS A 164 15.31 -0.25 14.49
N HIS A 165 14.30 -0.96 14.01
CA HIS A 165 12.90 -0.63 14.32
C HIS A 165 12.55 -0.96 15.77
N ARG A 166 12.99 -2.13 16.27
CA ARG A 166 12.75 -2.53 17.64
C ARG A 166 13.30 -1.52 18.64
N LEU A 167 14.53 -1.02 18.44
CA LEU A 167 15.12 -0.03 19.31
C LEU A 167 14.32 1.28 19.37
N GLU A 168 13.77 1.74 18.23
CA GLU A 168 12.94 2.93 18.21
C GLU A 168 11.60 2.71 18.92
N PHE A 169 10.95 1.57 18.70
CA PHE A 169 9.72 1.21 19.40
C PHE A 169 9.95 1.05 20.91
N GLU A 170 11.01 0.36 21.32
CA GLU A 170 11.37 0.20 22.75
C GLU A 170 11.60 1.55 23.40
N ARG A 171 12.32 2.46 22.76
CA ARG A 171 12.58 3.81 23.28
C ARG A 171 11.28 4.60 23.49
N GLU A 172 10.38 4.59 22.51
CA GLU A 172 9.14 5.37 22.57
C GLU A 172 8.08 4.75 23.50
N LEU A 173 7.95 3.42 23.50
CA LEU A 173 6.90 2.73 24.25
C LEU A 173 7.29 2.42 25.71
N SER A 174 8.58 2.42 26.06
CA SER A 174 9.04 2.20 27.44
C SER A 174 9.17 3.48 28.24
N ASP A 175 9.03 4.65 27.63
CA ASP A 175 9.08 5.92 28.34
C ASP A 175 7.90 6.01 29.34
N GLY A 176 8.24 6.18 30.61
CA GLY A 176 7.26 6.21 31.70
C GLY A 176 6.66 4.85 32.12
N VAL A 177 7.11 3.73 31.54
CA VAL A 177 6.67 2.37 31.92
C VAL A 177 7.52 1.85 33.07
N ILE A 178 6.89 1.60 34.23
CA ILE A 178 7.52 0.91 35.36
C ILE A 178 7.25 -0.58 35.21
N ILE A 179 8.27 -1.35 34.83
CA ILE A 179 8.22 -2.81 34.84
C ILE A 179 8.42 -3.25 36.29
N ARG A 180 7.38 -3.83 36.89
CA ARG A 180 7.41 -4.39 38.24
C ARG A 180 7.64 -5.90 38.21
#